data_3e83f13dac40d6b82274b94d2e99b9a6
#
_entry.id   3e83f13dac40d6b82274b94d2e99b9a6
#
_cell.length_a   1.000
_cell.length_b   1.000
_cell.length_c   1.000
_cell.angle_alpha   90.00
_cell.angle_beta   90.00
_cell.angle_gamma   90.00
#
_symmetry.space_group_name_H-M   'P 1'
#
loop_
_entity.id
_entity.type
_entity.pdbx_description
1 polymer ?
#
loop_
_entity_poly.entity_id
_entity_poly.type
_entity_poly.pdbx_seq_one_letter_code
_entity_poly.pdbx_strand_id
1 'polypeptide(L)'
;MKTNDRPLTDLMKAVDVGLAQLPDFQRGWVWDDGRIKSLILSVLHNFPVGAAMFLEYGNESIHFKHKPIEGSVASTDIEPDELILDGQQRLTSLYNALYSKNPVHTKTDKGKEIERYYYLDIEKALDQNADDEDVVISIPATKQVTSNFGRKVEIDLSTRQNEFKLKMFPLNIILDSGEEQGWQNEYYAYYSYAPDIILQFTELFSKIIMPTQKYAMPVILLDKETPKEAVCQVFENVNTGGVSLTVFELVTAIFAMDDFPLREDWKERKEKYFSSELLDIVTATDFLTALTLLSSFKAGGTVSCKKKDVLALSLLLYKKYADDLCKGFTVAEKLLKEERIFSSRDLPYSTQLIPLAAICTVLMDSNKIYTTTIKNKVKQWYWSGVFGELYGAANETRYANDITQVIKWVTDGVDLPKTITDFFFNPTRLLSLQSRQSAAYKGIMALILKNHARDFISGSEMDFSTYSNERIDIHHIFPKDYCIGLKYDKSKWNSIVNKTPISASSNREIGGVAPSDYLEKLEKKGSVLPTDLNGYVETHWIDHTMLRNDEFQNFIIDRAKKLLRAIEQATGRTITGKDSDEVQQAFGGPLN
;
A
#
# COMPACT_ATOMS: atom_id res chain seq x y z
N MET A 1 -1.87 20.01 -30.20
CA MET A 1 -0.83 19.08 -29.71
C MET A 1 0.36 19.12 -30.65
N LYS A 2 1.54 19.48 -30.17
CA LYS A 2 2.79 19.56 -30.93
C LYS A 2 3.81 18.62 -30.30
N THR A 3 4.64 17.98 -31.12
CA THR A 3 5.75 17.14 -30.66
C THR A 3 7.04 17.73 -31.19
N ASN A 4 7.93 18.11 -30.28
CA ASN A 4 9.23 18.73 -30.62
C ASN A 4 10.29 18.16 -29.69
N ASP A 5 11.51 18.03 -30.19
CA ASP A 5 12.67 17.77 -29.36
C ASP A 5 13.15 19.09 -28.75
N ARG A 6 13.29 19.14 -27.43
CA ARG A 6 13.80 20.30 -26.69
C ARG A 6 15.17 19.99 -26.08
N PRO A 7 16.18 20.87 -26.26
CA PRO A 7 17.46 20.71 -25.58
C PRO A 7 17.27 20.61 -24.05
N LEU A 8 17.96 19.66 -23.43
CA LEU A 8 17.89 19.46 -21.98
C LEU A 8 18.31 20.74 -21.22
N THR A 9 19.32 21.45 -21.74
CA THR A 9 19.76 22.74 -21.19
C THR A 9 18.63 23.77 -21.12
N ASP A 10 17.79 23.85 -22.14
CA ASP A 10 16.69 24.81 -22.19
C ASP A 10 15.57 24.40 -21.24
N LEU A 11 15.30 23.10 -21.13
CA LEU A 11 14.35 22.57 -20.14
C LEU A 11 14.79 22.86 -18.70
N MET A 12 16.07 22.66 -18.39
CA MET A 12 16.62 22.93 -17.05
C MET A 12 16.59 24.43 -16.72
N LYS A 13 16.88 25.30 -17.70
CA LYS A 13 16.75 26.76 -17.52
C LYS A 13 15.31 27.17 -17.27
N ALA A 14 14.34 26.63 -18.03
CA ALA A 14 12.93 26.94 -17.84
C ALA A 14 12.44 26.53 -16.43
N VAL A 15 12.92 25.38 -15.93
CA VAL A 15 12.66 24.91 -14.56
C VAL A 15 13.30 25.86 -13.53
N ASP A 16 14.54 26.25 -13.74
CA ASP A 16 15.31 27.08 -12.80
C ASP A 16 14.69 28.45 -12.59
N VAL A 17 14.22 29.08 -13.68
CA VAL A 17 13.57 30.40 -13.63
C VAL A 17 12.06 30.34 -13.37
N GLY A 18 11.47 29.16 -13.22
CA GLY A 18 10.07 28.96 -12.90
C GLY A 18 9.09 29.09 -14.08
N LEU A 19 9.57 29.08 -15.33
CA LEU A 19 8.69 29.06 -16.51
C LEU A 19 8.09 27.68 -16.80
N ALA A 20 8.74 26.61 -16.34
CA ALA A 20 8.22 25.25 -16.35
C ALA A 20 8.04 24.78 -14.91
N GLN A 21 6.79 24.56 -14.49
CA GLN A 21 6.43 24.16 -13.13
C GLN A 21 5.54 22.91 -13.11
N LEU A 22 5.30 22.37 -11.93
CA LEU A 22 4.40 21.23 -11.71
C LEU A 22 3.01 21.75 -11.35
N PRO A 23 1.93 21.07 -11.77
CA PRO A 23 0.65 21.19 -11.07
C PRO A 23 0.83 20.85 -9.58
N ASP A 24 0.19 21.58 -8.68
CA ASP A 24 0.34 21.45 -7.23
C ASP A 24 -0.11 20.06 -6.70
N PHE A 25 -1.09 19.46 -7.36
CA PHE A 25 -1.62 18.14 -7.02
C PHE A 25 -0.66 16.98 -7.32
N GLN A 26 0.39 17.20 -8.13
CA GLN A 26 1.35 16.13 -8.39
C GLN A 26 2.09 15.76 -7.10
N ARG A 27 2.31 14.45 -6.94
CA ARG A 27 3.06 13.92 -5.79
C ARG A 27 4.47 14.48 -5.76
N GLY A 28 5.10 14.43 -4.59
CA GLY A 28 6.50 14.77 -4.43
C GLY A 28 7.44 13.86 -5.23
N TRP A 29 8.68 14.29 -5.35
CA TRP A 29 9.74 13.49 -5.95
C TRP A 29 10.13 12.32 -5.03
N VAL A 30 10.26 11.11 -5.61
CA VAL A 30 10.40 9.87 -4.82
C VAL A 30 11.54 8.95 -5.29
N TRP A 31 12.29 9.35 -6.31
CA TRP A 31 13.35 8.50 -6.87
C TRP A 31 14.53 8.33 -5.89
N ASP A 32 15.07 7.11 -5.89
CA ASP A 32 16.27 6.73 -5.13
C ASP A 32 17.55 7.00 -5.91
N ASP A 33 18.69 6.96 -5.20
CA ASP A 33 20.03 7.21 -5.74
C ASP A 33 20.37 6.32 -6.94
N GLY A 34 19.98 5.05 -6.92
CA GLY A 34 20.25 4.11 -8.02
C GLY A 34 19.51 4.48 -9.30
N ARG A 35 18.24 4.89 -9.20
CA ARG A 35 17.44 5.35 -10.36
C ARG A 35 17.99 6.64 -10.96
N ILE A 36 18.46 7.57 -10.10
CA ILE A 36 19.08 8.82 -10.57
C ILE A 36 20.37 8.51 -11.34
N LYS A 37 21.24 7.66 -10.81
CA LYS A 37 22.46 7.20 -11.49
C LYS A 37 22.15 6.58 -12.85
N SER A 38 21.20 5.67 -12.92
CA SER A 38 20.78 5.01 -14.16
C SER A 38 20.25 6.01 -15.19
N LEU A 39 19.50 7.04 -14.76
CA LEU A 39 19.03 8.10 -15.63
C LEU A 39 20.19 8.98 -16.16
N ILE A 40 21.13 9.36 -15.30
CA ILE A 40 22.33 10.11 -15.70
C ILE A 40 23.11 9.33 -16.75
N LEU A 41 23.38 8.05 -16.51
CA LEU A 41 24.09 7.17 -17.46
C LEU A 41 23.38 7.12 -18.82
N SER A 42 22.04 7.01 -18.81
CA SER A 42 21.27 7.01 -20.05
C SER A 42 21.45 8.30 -20.86
N VAL A 43 21.50 9.46 -20.19
CA VAL A 43 21.75 10.75 -20.84
C VAL A 43 23.18 10.87 -21.34
N LEU A 44 24.19 10.44 -20.55
CA LEU A 44 25.61 10.45 -20.96
C LEU A 44 25.87 9.54 -22.18
N HIS A 45 25.16 8.41 -22.30
CA HIS A 45 25.20 7.50 -23.45
C HIS A 45 24.32 7.97 -24.62
N ASN A 46 23.66 9.12 -24.50
CA ASN A 46 22.70 9.61 -25.51
C ASN A 46 21.54 8.63 -25.77
N PHE A 47 21.14 7.85 -24.77
CA PHE A 47 20.00 6.94 -24.86
C PHE A 47 18.68 7.68 -24.60
N PRO A 48 17.57 7.26 -25.24
CA PRO A 48 16.28 7.89 -25.02
C PRO A 48 15.78 7.63 -23.59
N VAL A 49 15.45 8.69 -22.84
CA VAL A 49 14.90 8.60 -21.49
C VAL A 49 13.38 8.74 -21.45
N GLY A 50 12.72 8.65 -22.61
CA GLY A 50 11.29 8.82 -22.80
C GLY A 50 10.88 10.29 -23.02
N ALA A 51 9.62 10.50 -23.42
CA ALA A 51 9.08 11.84 -23.66
C ALA A 51 8.63 12.51 -22.35
N ALA A 52 8.73 13.84 -22.29
CA ALA A 52 8.05 14.65 -21.29
C ALA A 52 6.78 15.27 -21.89
N MET A 53 5.76 15.51 -21.06
CA MET A 53 4.53 16.12 -21.50
C MET A 53 4.24 17.40 -20.74
N PHE A 54 3.89 18.45 -21.49
CA PHE A 54 3.61 19.77 -20.98
C PHE A 54 2.21 20.22 -21.41
N LEU A 55 1.62 21.10 -20.62
CA LEU A 55 0.40 21.85 -20.93
C LEU A 55 0.74 23.33 -20.91
N GLU A 56 0.42 24.08 -21.96
CA GLU A 56 0.51 25.55 -21.94
C GLU A 56 -0.37 26.10 -20.81
N TYR A 57 0.21 27.00 -20.00
CA TYR A 57 -0.51 27.63 -18.90
C TYR A 57 -1.55 28.66 -19.41
N GLY A 58 -2.60 28.91 -18.62
CA GLY A 58 -3.65 29.86 -18.98
C GLY A 58 -4.78 29.24 -19.82
N ASN A 59 -5.04 27.93 -19.68
CA ASN A 59 -6.21 27.27 -20.26
C ASN A 59 -7.49 27.77 -19.54
N GLU A 60 -8.50 28.23 -20.31
CA GLU A 60 -9.74 28.78 -19.76
C GLU A 60 -10.63 27.78 -19.01
N SER A 61 -10.46 26.48 -19.29
CA SER A 61 -11.23 25.39 -18.70
C SER A 61 -10.49 24.62 -17.61
N ILE A 62 -9.19 24.94 -17.38
CA ILE A 62 -8.31 24.18 -16.52
C ILE A 62 -7.49 25.14 -15.65
N HIS A 63 -7.86 25.23 -14.37
CA HIS A 63 -7.24 26.13 -13.40
C HIS A 63 -6.34 25.37 -12.43
N PHE A 64 -5.23 24.81 -12.96
CA PHE A 64 -4.26 24.17 -12.08
C PHE A 64 -3.45 25.22 -11.30
N LYS A 65 -3.42 25.09 -9.98
CA LYS A 65 -2.38 25.72 -9.18
C LYS A 65 -1.04 25.09 -9.51
N HIS A 66 0.02 25.86 -9.40
CA HIS A 66 1.35 25.44 -9.78
C HIS A 66 2.32 25.50 -8.60
N LYS A 67 3.39 24.75 -8.70
CA LYS A 67 4.51 24.75 -7.78
C LYS A 67 5.81 24.48 -8.53
N PRO A 68 6.96 25.06 -8.09
CA PRO A 68 8.25 24.72 -8.66
C PRO A 68 8.59 23.23 -8.52
N ILE A 69 9.49 22.74 -9.35
CA ILE A 69 10.13 21.43 -9.17
C ILE A 69 10.92 21.43 -7.85
N GLU A 70 10.91 20.31 -7.14
CA GLU A 70 11.70 20.17 -5.92
C GLU A 70 13.18 20.37 -6.18
N GLY A 71 13.81 21.21 -5.37
CA GLY A 71 15.21 21.63 -5.53
C GLY A 71 15.41 22.85 -6.44
N SER A 72 14.38 23.34 -7.15
CA SER A 72 14.44 24.59 -7.90
C SER A 72 14.50 25.81 -6.97
N VAL A 73 15.20 26.85 -7.40
CA VAL A 73 15.27 28.14 -6.70
C VAL A 73 14.17 29.11 -7.11
N ALA A 74 13.30 28.72 -8.05
CA ALA A 74 12.20 29.54 -8.53
C ALA A 74 11.21 29.87 -7.40
N SER A 75 10.70 31.12 -7.39
CA SER A 75 9.63 31.54 -6.49
C SER A 75 8.30 30.88 -6.90
N THR A 76 7.48 30.54 -5.92
CA THR A 76 6.09 30.09 -6.11
C THR A 76 5.18 31.16 -6.72
N ASP A 77 5.58 32.43 -6.68
CA ASP A 77 4.80 33.57 -7.19
C ASP A 77 4.99 33.79 -8.71
N ILE A 78 5.93 33.05 -9.34
CA ILE A 78 6.17 33.14 -10.78
C ILE A 78 5.10 32.34 -11.52
N GLU A 79 4.31 32.99 -12.37
CA GLU A 79 3.43 32.28 -13.29
C GLU A 79 4.23 31.53 -14.34
N PRO A 80 4.01 30.21 -14.51
CA PRO A 80 4.71 29.43 -15.51
C PRO A 80 4.15 29.69 -16.91
N ASP A 81 4.97 29.44 -17.94
CA ASP A 81 4.49 29.34 -19.31
C ASP A 81 3.85 27.97 -19.55
N GLU A 82 4.37 26.93 -18.88
CA GLU A 82 3.98 25.54 -19.10
C GLU A 82 3.96 24.75 -17.79
N LEU A 83 3.01 23.81 -17.70
CA LEU A 83 2.89 22.84 -16.62
C LEU A 83 3.37 21.46 -17.07
N ILE A 84 4.25 20.83 -16.30
CA ILE A 84 4.77 19.48 -16.55
C ILE A 84 3.73 18.46 -16.12
N LEU A 85 3.05 17.82 -17.07
CA LEU A 85 2.04 16.80 -16.81
C LEU A 85 2.64 15.41 -16.62
N ASP A 86 3.67 15.07 -17.40
CA ASP A 86 4.46 13.83 -17.27
C ASP A 86 5.95 14.09 -17.42
N GLY A 87 6.76 13.20 -16.86
CA GLY A 87 8.21 13.32 -16.82
C GLY A 87 8.74 14.03 -15.57
N GLN A 88 7.88 14.40 -14.61
CA GLN A 88 8.27 15.07 -13.37
C GLN A 88 9.48 14.41 -12.70
N GLN A 89 9.44 13.12 -12.44
CA GLN A 89 10.51 12.43 -11.71
C GLN A 89 11.85 12.50 -12.45
N ARG A 90 11.83 12.38 -13.78
CA ARG A 90 13.01 12.49 -14.64
C ARG A 90 13.55 13.91 -14.68
N LEU A 91 12.69 14.89 -14.95
CA LEU A 91 13.11 16.29 -15.01
C LEU A 91 13.64 16.79 -13.66
N THR A 92 12.98 16.43 -12.55
CA THR A 92 13.46 16.77 -11.19
C THR A 92 14.81 16.13 -10.92
N SER A 93 15.02 14.86 -11.30
CA SER A 93 16.31 14.18 -11.11
C SER A 93 17.42 14.81 -11.94
N LEU A 94 17.15 15.10 -13.22
CA LEU A 94 18.14 15.72 -14.12
C LEU A 94 18.46 17.15 -13.69
N TYR A 95 17.46 17.94 -13.28
CA TYR A 95 17.68 19.29 -12.76
C TYR A 95 18.60 19.27 -11.53
N ASN A 96 18.25 18.45 -10.52
CA ASN A 96 19.03 18.41 -9.29
C ASN A 96 20.43 17.82 -9.48
N ALA A 97 20.60 16.83 -10.37
CA ALA A 97 21.88 16.16 -10.56
C ALA A 97 22.83 16.85 -11.55
N LEU A 98 22.29 17.47 -12.62
CA LEU A 98 23.10 18.00 -13.73
C LEU A 98 23.11 19.52 -13.85
N TYR A 99 22.23 20.23 -13.10
CA TYR A 99 22.10 21.68 -13.22
C TYR A 99 22.17 22.43 -11.87
N SER A 100 21.48 21.93 -10.83
CA SER A 100 21.48 22.54 -9.49
C SER A 100 22.86 22.50 -8.83
N LYS A 101 23.23 23.57 -8.13
CA LYS A 101 24.47 23.62 -7.36
C LYS A 101 24.36 22.99 -5.98
N ASN A 102 23.16 22.71 -5.53
CA ASN A 102 22.88 22.08 -4.24
C ASN A 102 23.02 20.54 -4.30
N PRO A 103 23.28 19.88 -3.17
CA PRO A 103 23.23 18.42 -3.13
C PRO A 103 21.82 17.90 -3.43
N VAL A 104 21.74 16.76 -4.05
CA VAL A 104 20.48 16.10 -4.39
C VAL A 104 19.94 15.42 -3.14
N HIS A 105 18.78 15.85 -2.65
CA HIS A 105 18.06 15.18 -1.57
C HIS A 105 17.35 13.95 -2.13
N THR A 106 17.79 12.75 -1.79
CA THR A 106 17.25 11.48 -2.30
C THR A 106 17.25 10.42 -1.20
N LYS A 107 17.04 9.16 -1.55
CA LYS A 107 17.05 8.03 -0.61
C LYS A 107 17.82 6.84 -1.16
N THR A 108 18.24 5.96 -0.26
CA THR A 108 18.77 4.66 -0.63
C THR A 108 17.64 3.73 -1.11
N ASP A 109 18.00 2.59 -1.71
CA ASP A 109 17.10 1.47 -2.04
C ASP A 109 16.24 0.99 -0.85
N LYS A 110 16.76 1.13 0.37
CA LYS A 110 16.08 0.80 1.65
C LYS A 110 15.23 1.94 2.22
N GLY A 111 15.10 3.06 1.50
CA GLY A 111 14.27 4.19 1.89
C GLY A 111 14.90 5.15 2.90
N LYS A 112 16.20 5.02 3.24
CA LYS A 112 16.89 5.97 4.10
C LYS A 112 17.20 7.24 3.32
N GLU A 113 16.79 8.41 3.82
CA GLU A 113 17.09 9.72 3.23
C GLU A 113 18.58 10.02 3.26
N ILE A 114 19.08 10.57 2.15
CA ILE A 114 20.49 10.91 1.93
C ILE A 114 20.61 12.15 1.04
N GLU A 115 21.76 12.81 1.10
CA GLU A 115 22.12 13.92 0.22
C GLU A 115 23.35 13.55 -0.60
N ARG A 116 23.32 13.80 -1.91
CA ARG A 116 24.32 13.32 -2.86
C ARG A 116 24.76 14.38 -3.86
N TYR A 117 26.05 14.31 -4.26
CA TYR A 117 26.58 14.88 -5.48
C TYR A 117 26.99 13.77 -6.44
N TYR A 118 26.88 14.02 -7.74
CA TYR A 118 27.26 13.06 -8.77
C TYR A 118 28.50 13.54 -9.51
N TYR A 119 29.45 12.63 -9.70
CA TYR A 119 30.70 12.87 -10.38
C TYR A 119 30.91 11.85 -11.47
N LEU A 120 31.57 12.28 -12.56
CA LEU A 120 32.04 11.41 -13.64
C LEU A 120 33.50 11.07 -13.42
N ASP A 121 33.84 9.81 -13.34
CA ASP A 121 35.22 9.32 -13.36
C ASP A 121 35.76 9.42 -14.78
N ILE A 122 36.69 10.34 -15.05
CA ILE A 122 37.20 10.64 -16.40
C ILE A 122 37.91 9.42 -17.00
N GLU A 123 38.66 8.64 -16.20
CA GLU A 123 39.39 7.48 -16.69
C GLU A 123 38.45 6.35 -17.06
N LYS A 124 37.48 6.04 -16.18
CA LYS A 124 36.50 5.01 -16.44
C LYS A 124 35.54 5.38 -17.57
N ALA A 125 35.16 6.64 -17.67
CA ALA A 125 34.27 7.12 -18.74
C ALA A 125 34.87 6.97 -20.15
N LEU A 126 36.19 6.90 -20.25
CA LEU A 126 36.93 6.70 -21.51
C LEU A 126 37.36 5.24 -21.73
N ASP A 127 37.27 4.37 -20.72
CA ASP A 127 37.59 2.96 -20.82
C ASP A 127 36.37 2.18 -21.33
N GLN A 128 36.47 1.58 -22.52
CA GLN A 128 35.40 0.77 -23.14
C GLN A 128 35.06 -0.51 -22.36
N ASN A 129 35.89 -0.93 -21.43
CA ASN A 129 35.71 -2.14 -20.61
C ASN A 129 35.23 -1.81 -19.19
N ALA A 130 35.05 -0.52 -18.83
CA ALA A 130 34.56 -0.14 -17.53
C ALA A 130 33.10 -0.54 -17.37
N ASP A 131 32.73 -0.92 -16.13
CA ASP A 131 31.33 -1.14 -15.79
C ASP A 131 30.62 0.22 -15.66
N ASP A 132 29.46 0.35 -16.31
CA ASP A 132 28.66 1.60 -16.28
C ASP A 132 28.37 2.07 -14.86
N GLU A 133 28.19 1.15 -13.90
CA GLU A 133 27.96 1.48 -12.50
C GLU A 133 29.14 2.24 -11.85
N ASP A 134 30.35 2.07 -12.39
CA ASP A 134 31.57 2.71 -11.89
C ASP A 134 31.89 4.05 -12.56
N VAL A 135 31.24 4.37 -13.68
CA VAL A 135 31.47 5.61 -14.45
C VAL A 135 30.90 6.83 -13.74
N VAL A 136 29.70 6.68 -13.16
CA VAL A 136 29.05 7.74 -12.36
C VAL A 136 29.10 7.39 -10.90
N ILE A 137 29.74 8.24 -10.11
CA ILE A 137 29.93 8.05 -8.67
C ILE A 137 29.00 8.97 -7.89
N SER A 138 28.25 8.40 -6.94
CA SER A 138 27.40 9.11 -6.01
C SER A 138 28.16 9.37 -4.70
N ILE A 139 28.36 10.64 -4.36
CA ILE A 139 29.18 11.09 -3.22
C ILE A 139 28.29 11.80 -2.20
N PRO A 140 28.45 11.57 -0.87
CA PRO A 140 27.72 12.31 0.16
C PRO A 140 27.86 13.84 0.04
N ALA A 141 26.91 14.60 0.58
CA ALA A 141 26.93 16.08 0.57
C ALA A 141 28.21 16.68 1.17
N THR A 142 28.88 15.96 2.07
CA THR A 142 30.22 16.33 2.60
C THR A 142 31.31 16.27 1.55
N LYS A 143 31.04 15.75 0.36
CA LYS A 143 32.01 15.45 -0.71
C LYS A 143 33.13 14.51 -0.29
N GLN A 144 32.93 13.74 0.78
CA GLN A 144 33.88 12.76 1.30
C GLN A 144 33.21 11.38 1.47
N VAL A 145 33.90 10.33 1.06
CA VAL A 145 33.56 8.94 1.37
C VAL A 145 34.50 8.43 2.45
N THR A 146 33.94 7.99 3.56
CA THR A 146 34.71 7.52 4.71
C THR A 146 34.42 6.05 5.01
N SER A 147 35.45 5.32 5.50
CA SER A 147 35.34 3.96 6.03
C SER A 147 35.73 3.92 7.51
N ASN A 148 35.63 2.73 8.12
CA ASN A 148 35.99 2.51 9.53
C ASN A 148 35.32 3.50 10.50
N PHE A 149 33.99 3.67 10.39
CA PHE A 149 33.22 4.61 11.22
C PHE A 149 33.71 6.07 11.13
N GLY A 150 34.09 6.51 9.92
CA GLY A 150 34.52 7.87 9.66
C GLY A 150 36.00 8.16 9.96
N ARG A 151 36.78 7.13 10.36
CA ARG A 151 38.19 7.31 10.73
C ARG A 151 39.16 7.34 9.53
N LYS A 152 38.74 6.81 8.38
CA LYS A 152 39.55 6.80 7.17
C LYS A 152 38.78 7.44 6.03
N VAL A 153 39.34 8.49 5.42
CA VAL A 153 38.79 9.10 4.20
C VAL A 153 39.33 8.29 3.01
N GLU A 154 38.43 7.70 2.24
CA GLU A 154 38.74 6.92 1.03
C GLU A 154 38.74 7.81 -0.22
N ILE A 155 37.74 8.70 -0.32
CA ILE A 155 37.60 9.67 -1.41
C ILE A 155 37.32 11.03 -0.79
N ASP A 156 38.02 12.05 -1.23
CA ASP A 156 37.78 13.44 -0.84
C ASP A 156 37.69 14.30 -2.10
N LEU A 157 36.52 14.84 -2.37
CA LEU A 157 36.23 15.77 -3.48
C LEU A 157 35.80 17.16 -2.96
N SER A 158 36.15 17.48 -1.72
CA SER A 158 35.75 18.75 -1.09
C SER A 158 36.39 19.98 -1.70
N THR A 159 37.46 19.83 -2.46
CA THR A 159 38.17 20.90 -3.15
C THR A 159 38.36 20.62 -4.64
N ARG A 160 38.42 21.65 -5.47
CA ARG A 160 38.74 21.56 -6.92
C ARG A 160 40.05 20.79 -7.17
N GLN A 161 41.09 21.04 -6.37
CA GLN A 161 42.35 20.33 -6.49
C GLN A 161 42.23 18.83 -6.28
N ASN A 162 41.38 18.41 -5.36
CA ASN A 162 41.08 17.00 -5.13
C ASN A 162 40.28 16.39 -6.28
N GLU A 163 39.31 17.13 -6.84
CA GLU A 163 38.60 16.73 -8.06
C GLU A 163 39.59 16.46 -9.20
N PHE A 164 40.54 17.40 -9.42
CA PHE A 164 41.57 17.25 -10.45
C PHE A 164 42.47 16.04 -10.19
N LYS A 165 42.99 15.92 -8.95
CA LYS A 165 43.89 14.84 -8.55
C LYS A 165 43.27 13.47 -8.76
N LEU A 166 41.97 13.33 -8.47
CA LEU A 166 41.23 12.08 -8.61
C LEU A 166 40.55 11.94 -9.98
N LYS A 167 40.73 12.92 -10.86
CA LYS A 167 40.13 12.99 -12.20
C LYS A 167 38.62 12.83 -12.18
N MET A 168 37.96 13.49 -11.22
CA MET A 168 36.50 13.42 -11.01
C MET A 168 35.86 14.72 -11.50
N PHE A 169 35.09 14.62 -12.60
CA PHE A 169 34.36 15.75 -13.17
C PHE A 169 32.99 15.90 -12.49
N PRO A 170 32.64 17.05 -11.90
CA PRO A 170 31.35 17.26 -11.24
C PRO A 170 30.23 17.39 -12.27
N LEU A 171 29.22 16.51 -12.20
CA LEU A 171 28.16 16.47 -13.19
C LEU A 171 27.18 17.65 -13.11
N ASN A 172 27.10 18.34 -11.99
CA ASN A 172 26.22 19.51 -11.81
C ASN A 172 26.67 20.78 -12.55
N ILE A 173 27.81 20.72 -13.28
CA ILE A 173 28.24 21.78 -14.17
C ILE A 173 28.21 21.38 -15.66
N ILE A 174 27.85 20.13 -15.98
CA ILE A 174 27.96 19.60 -17.33
C ILE A 174 27.08 20.36 -18.35
N LEU A 175 25.92 20.88 -17.91
CA LEU A 175 24.99 21.65 -18.73
C LEU A 175 25.27 23.16 -18.75
N ASP A 176 26.23 23.63 -17.98
CA ASP A 176 26.66 25.03 -17.92
C ASP A 176 28.00 25.18 -18.62
N SER A 177 27.99 25.62 -19.89
CA SER A 177 29.21 25.74 -20.69
C SER A 177 30.28 26.70 -20.07
N GLY A 178 29.85 27.70 -19.29
CA GLY A 178 30.79 28.64 -18.63
C GLY A 178 31.51 28.00 -17.45
N GLU A 179 30.78 27.30 -16.61
CA GLU A 179 31.32 26.57 -15.46
C GLU A 179 32.17 25.36 -15.92
N GLU A 180 31.71 24.64 -16.93
CA GLU A 180 32.46 23.53 -17.52
C GLU A 180 33.81 24.01 -18.08
N GLN A 181 33.80 25.07 -18.89
CA GLN A 181 35.03 25.64 -19.45
C GLN A 181 35.95 26.21 -18.36
N GLY A 182 35.40 26.81 -17.31
CA GLY A 182 36.17 27.26 -16.12
C GLY A 182 36.87 26.07 -15.46
N TRP A 183 36.15 24.99 -15.20
CA TRP A 183 36.72 23.76 -14.64
C TRP A 183 37.81 23.15 -15.53
N GLN A 184 37.59 23.08 -16.83
CA GLN A 184 38.55 22.59 -17.82
C GLN A 184 39.87 23.39 -17.77
N ASN A 185 39.79 24.72 -17.77
CA ASN A 185 40.97 25.58 -17.73
C ASN A 185 41.78 25.39 -16.44
N GLU A 186 41.11 25.29 -15.29
CA GLU A 186 41.73 25.00 -14.01
C GLU A 186 42.36 23.59 -13.98
N TYR A 187 41.70 22.59 -14.58
CA TYR A 187 42.19 21.22 -14.69
C TYR A 187 43.49 21.17 -15.52
N TYR A 188 43.52 21.85 -16.68
CA TYR A 188 44.72 21.95 -17.49
C TYR A 188 45.86 22.68 -16.75
N ALA A 189 45.56 23.75 -16.06
CA ALA A 189 46.56 24.51 -15.27
C ALA A 189 47.12 23.64 -14.11
N TYR A 190 46.28 22.87 -13.44
CA TYR A 190 46.71 21.95 -12.36
C TYR A 190 47.77 20.96 -12.85
N TYR A 191 47.62 20.43 -14.04
CA TYR A 191 48.56 19.49 -14.67
C TYR A 191 49.61 20.20 -15.56
N SER A 192 49.80 21.50 -15.40
CA SER A 192 50.78 22.29 -16.17
C SER A 192 50.64 22.13 -17.67
N TYR A 193 49.40 21.98 -18.16
CA TYR A 193 49.05 21.78 -19.58
C TYR A 193 49.70 20.56 -20.23
N ALA A 194 49.87 19.48 -19.50
CA ALA A 194 50.43 18.23 -20.01
C ALA A 194 49.64 17.72 -21.22
N PRO A 195 50.29 17.36 -22.33
CA PRO A 195 49.62 17.00 -23.58
C PRO A 195 48.67 15.79 -23.48
N ASP A 196 49.01 14.81 -22.67
CA ASP A 196 48.17 13.61 -22.39
C ASP A 196 46.89 13.98 -21.66
N ILE A 197 46.93 14.90 -20.74
CA ILE A 197 45.79 15.43 -20.01
C ILE A 197 44.85 16.21 -20.93
N ILE A 198 45.45 17.07 -21.81
CA ILE A 198 44.68 17.81 -22.79
C ILE A 198 43.96 16.84 -23.76
N LEU A 199 44.67 15.83 -24.25
CA LEU A 199 44.08 14.81 -25.12
C LEU A 199 42.95 14.04 -24.41
N GLN A 200 43.19 13.59 -23.18
CA GLN A 200 42.18 12.86 -22.38
C GLN A 200 40.91 13.69 -22.19
N PHE A 201 41.04 14.95 -21.78
CA PHE A 201 39.84 15.80 -21.58
C PHE A 201 39.18 16.16 -22.90
N THR A 202 39.93 16.38 -23.97
CA THR A 202 39.37 16.63 -25.32
C THR A 202 38.54 15.44 -25.80
N GLU A 203 39.01 14.22 -25.51
CA GLU A 203 38.27 12.99 -25.80
C GLU A 203 36.99 12.91 -24.96
N LEU A 204 37.07 13.16 -23.66
CA LEU A 204 35.92 13.24 -22.76
C LEU A 204 34.89 14.27 -23.26
N PHE A 205 35.36 15.49 -23.58
CA PHE A 205 34.51 16.55 -24.09
C PHE A 205 33.78 16.15 -25.35
N SER A 206 34.49 15.58 -26.32
CA SER A 206 33.92 15.22 -27.61
C SER A 206 32.96 14.02 -27.54
N LYS A 207 33.26 13.03 -26.68
CA LYS A 207 32.47 11.80 -26.59
C LYS A 207 31.31 11.88 -25.60
N ILE A 208 31.41 12.69 -24.54
CA ILE A 208 30.46 12.69 -23.43
C ILE A 208 29.90 14.08 -23.17
N ILE A 209 30.73 15.08 -22.88
CA ILE A 209 30.24 16.39 -22.42
C ILE A 209 29.44 17.08 -23.54
N MET A 210 30.02 17.24 -24.72
CA MET A 210 29.36 17.91 -25.83
C MET A 210 28.05 17.19 -26.28
N PRO A 211 27.98 15.85 -26.42
CA PRO A 211 26.75 15.16 -26.69
C PRO A 211 25.70 15.37 -25.57
N THR A 212 26.10 15.36 -24.30
CA THR A 212 25.21 15.63 -23.17
C THR A 212 24.65 17.05 -23.18
N GLN A 213 25.47 18.06 -23.50
CA GLN A 213 25.02 19.45 -23.65
C GLN A 213 24.03 19.63 -24.82
N LYS A 214 24.16 18.80 -25.86
CA LYS A 214 23.26 18.77 -27.03
C LYS A 214 22.10 17.79 -26.89
N TYR A 215 22.04 17.07 -25.76
CA TYR A 215 20.97 16.11 -25.53
C TYR A 215 19.60 16.78 -25.60
N ALA A 216 18.73 16.23 -26.42
CA ALA A 216 17.37 16.73 -26.58
C ALA A 216 16.36 15.67 -26.11
N MET A 217 15.39 16.10 -25.34
CA MET A 217 14.29 15.25 -24.87
C MET A 217 13.05 15.47 -25.74
N PRO A 218 12.40 14.40 -26.22
CA PRO A 218 11.10 14.54 -26.87
C PRO A 218 10.07 15.15 -25.91
N VAL A 219 9.41 16.22 -26.37
CA VAL A 219 8.38 16.93 -25.60
C VAL A 219 7.07 16.89 -26.37
N ILE A 220 6.00 16.49 -25.68
CA ILE A 220 4.63 16.59 -26.17
C ILE A 220 4.00 17.81 -25.49
N LEU A 221 3.65 18.82 -26.28
CA LEU A 221 3.01 20.04 -25.79
C LEU A 221 1.52 20.00 -26.10
N LEU A 222 0.69 20.12 -25.07
CA LEU A 222 -0.74 20.34 -25.16
C LEU A 222 -0.98 21.85 -25.17
N ASP A 223 -1.72 22.32 -26.17
CA ASP A 223 -2.04 23.73 -26.32
C ASP A 223 -3.04 24.17 -25.21
N LYS A 224 -3.06 25.43 -24.86
CA LYS A 224 -4.00 25.98 -23.87
C LYS A 224 -5.48 25.84 -24.22
N GLU A 225 -5.81 25.59 -25.50
CA GLU A 225 -7.18 25.30 -25.96
C GLU A 225 -7.55 23.82 -25.83
N THR A 226 -6.64 22.95 -25.33
CA THR A 226 -6.90 21.52 -25.17
C THR A 226 -8.08 21.28 -24.22
N PRO A 227 -9.13 20.54 -24.65
CA PRO A 227 -10.30 20.28 -23.81
C PRO A 227 -9.95 19.52 -22.53
N LYS A 228 -10.69 19.80 -21.43
CA LYS A 228 -10.53 19.17 -20.12
C LYS A 228 -10.51 17.63 -20.21
N GLU A 229 -11.41 17.06 -21.00
CA GLU A 229 -11.52 15.60 -21.20
C GLU A 229 -10.26 15.00 -21.84
N ALA A 230 -9.64 15.71 -22.78
CA ALA A 230 -8.41 15.26 -23.42
C ALA A 230 -7.23 15.30 -22.44
N VAL A 231 -7.12 16.31 -21.59
CA VAL A 231 -6.11 16.38 -20.54
C VAL A 231 -6.30 15.25 -19.52
N CYS A 232 -7.54 14.94 -19.11
CA CYS A 232 -7.85 13.79 -18.25
C CYS A 232 -7.43 12.47 -18.90
N GLN A 233 -7.73 12.27 -20.18
CA GLN A 233 -7.36 11.07 -20.92
C GLN A 233 -5.84 10.90 -21.04
N VAL A 234 -5.11 12.01 -21.15
CA VAL A 234 -3.64 12.01 -21.12
C VAL A 234 -3.13 11.48 -19.79
N PHE A 235 -3.65 11.96 -18.65
CA PHE A 235 -3.27 11.45 -17.34
C PHE A 235 -3.55 9.94 -17.18
N GLU A 236 -4.60 9.43 -17.84
CA GLU A 236 -4.90 7.99 -17.83
C GLU A 236 -3.90 7.16 -18.63
N ASN A 237 -3.45 7.67 -19.78
CA ASN A 237 -2.70 6.89 -20.78
C ASN A 237 -1.17 7.00 -20.64
N VAL A 238 -0.65 8.08 -20.07
CA VAL A 238 0.79 8.39 -20.08
C VAL A 238 1.61 7.55 -19.07
N ASN A 239 0.98 6.79 -18.19
CA ASN A 239 1.65 6.07 -17.10
C ASN A 239 2.23 4.70 -17.47
N THR A 240 2.74 4.49 -18.69
CA THR A 240 3.23 3.17 -19.14
C THR A 240 4.70 2.88 -18.85
N GLY A 241 5.49 3.83 -18.35
CA GLY A 241 6.94 3.68 -18.14
C GLY A 241 7.49 4.02 -16.75
N GLY A 242 6.63 4.27 -15.75
CA GLY A 242 7.07 4.67 -14.41
C GLY A 242 6.13 4.19 -13.29
N VAL A 243 6.20 4.79 -12.10
CA VAL A 243 5.20 4.54 -11.05
C VAL A 243 3.88 5.19 -11.49
N SER A 244 2.91 4.37 -11.87
CA SER A 244 1.62 4.83 -12.40
C SER A 244 0.89 5.73 -11.39
N LEU A 245 0.21 6.77 -11.88
CA LEU A 245 -0.68 7.59 -11.04
C LEU A 245 -1.83 6.71 -10.51
N THR A 246 -2.11 6.85 -9.23
CA THR A 246 -3.27 6.21 -8.62
C THR A 246 -4.55 6.88 -9.09
N VAL A 247 -5.67 6.17 -8.96
CA VAL A 247 -6.99 6.74 -9.26
C VAL A 247 -7.25 8.01 -8.44
N PHE A 248 -6.78 8.04 -7.20
CA PHE A 248 -6.89 9.22 -6.33
C PHE A 248 -6.13 10.42 -6.88
N GLU A 249 -4.90 10.24 -7.37
CA GLU A 249 -4.11 11.32 -7.96
C GLU A 249 -4.79 11.89 -9.22
N LEU A 250 -5.39 11.01 -10.03
CA LEU A 250 -6.14 11.44 -11.22
C LEU A 250 -7.40 12.24 -10.85
N VAL A 251 -8.19 11.78 -9.88
CA VAL A 251 -9.37 12.53 -9.41
C VAL A 251 -8.95 13.83 -8.72
N THR A 252 -7.81 13.84 -8.01
CA THR A 252 -7.24 15.07 -7.43
C THR A 252 -6.95 16.09 -8.53
N ALA A 253 -6.35 15.67 -9.64
CA ALA A 253 -6.13 16.53 -10.79
C ALA A 253 -7.45 17.07 -11.37
N ILE A 254 -8.45 16.21 -11.53
CA ILE A 254 -9.76 16.60 -12.06
C ILE A 254 -10.44 17.64 -11.16
N PHE A 255 -10.41 17.45 -9.83
CA PHE A 255 -11.05 18.36 -8.89
C PHE A 255 -10.27 19.66 -8.69
N ALA A 256 -8.94 19.62 -8.86
CA ALA A 256 -8.11 20.82 -8.84
C ALA A 256 -8.46 21.80 -9.97
N MET A 257 -8.98 21.30 -11.10
CA MET A 257 -9.50 22.16 -12.18
C MET A 257 -10.70 23.01 -11.75
N ASP A 258 -11.42 22.58 -10.71
CA ASP A 258 -12.54 23.29 -10.11
C ASP A 258 -12.16 23.91 -8.75
N ASP A 259 -10.88 24.22 -8.53
CA ASP A 259 -10.29 24.82 -7.31
C ASP A 259 -10.59 24.04 -6.02
N PHE A 260 -10.77 22.71 -6.12
CA PHE A 260 -11.04 21.88 -4.95
C PHE A 260 -9.81 21.08 -4.52
N PRO A 261 -9.30 21.30 -3.29
CA PRO A 261 -8.10 20.65 -2.77
C PRO A 261 -8.44 19.25 -2.19
N LEU A 262 -8.68 18.25 -3.05
CA LEU A 262 -9.11 16.92 -2.63
C LEU A 262 -8.10 16.23 -1.68
N ARG A 263 -6.81 16.50 -1.81
CA ARG A 263 -5.76 15.91 -0.97
C ARG A 263 -5.87 16.39 0.47
N GLU A 264 -6.09 17.68 0.66
CA GLU A 264 -6.28 18.32 1.95
C GLU A 264 -7.60 17.88 2.59
N ASP A 265 -8.69 17.87 1.83
CA ASP A 265 -10.00 17.37 2.29
C ASP A 265 -9.91 15.90 2.71
N TRP A 266 -9.22 15.04 1.94
CA TRP A 266 -8.99 13.66 2.34
C TRP A 266 -8.17 13.55 3.62
N LYS A 267 -7.12 14.35 3.79
CA LYS A 267 -6.29 14.36 5.00
C LYS A 267 -7.12 14.68 6.24
N GLU A 268 -7.94 15.72 6.18
CA GLU A 268 -8.85 16.10 7.27
C GLU A 268 -9.86 14.98 7.59
N ARG A 269 -10.45 14.36 6.56
CA ARG A 269 -11.36 13.22 6.75
C ARG A 269 -10.64 12.02 7.36
N LYS A 270 -9.42 11.73 6.89
CA LYS A 270 -8.61 10.62 7.39
C LYS A 270 -8.33 10.78 8.88
N GLU A 271 -7.93 11.95 9.31
CA GLU A 271 -7.68 12.28 10.70
C GLU A 271 -8.96 12.18 11.55
N LYS A 272 -10.08 12.67 11.04
CA LYS A 272 -11.34 12.74 11.78
C LYS A 272 -12.10 11.42 11.88
N TYR A 273 -12.13 10.61 10.81
CA TYR A 273 -13.03 9.44 10.70
C TYR A 273 -12.30 8.11 10.56
N PHE A 274 -11.03 8.11 10.15
CA PHE A 274 -10.30 6.89 9.80
C PHE A 274 -9.02 6.70 10.62
N SER A 275 -8.94 7.32 11.79
CA SER A 275 -7.79 7.21 12.70
C SER A 275 -7.84 6.00 13.62
N SER A 276 -8.94 5.24 13.64
CA SER A 276 -9.07 4.03 14.44
C SER A 276 -8.22 2.89 13.89
N GLU A 277 -7.79 1.95 14.74
CA GLU A 277 -6.99 0.78 14.34
C GLU A 277 -7.69 -0.10 13.27
N LEU A 278 -9.01 -0.02 13.13
CA LEU A 278 -9.75 -0.80 12.14
C LEU A 278 -9.86 -0.06 10.81
N LEU A 279 -10.10 1.26 10.83
CA LEU A 279 -10.32 2.04 9.61
C LEU A 279 -9.05 2.70 9.06
N ASP A 280 -7.92 2.62 9.76
CA ASP A 280 -6.64 3.18 9.32
C ASP A 280 -6.15 2.60 7.97
N ILE A 281 -6.59 1.40 7.63
CA ILE A 281 -6.28 0.72 6.37
C ILE A 281 -6.99 1.33 5.15
N VAL A 282 -8.08 2.09 5.35
CA VAL A 282 -8.85 2.67 4.25
C VAL A 282 -8.02 3.72 3.53
N THR A 283 -7.79 3.49 2.25
CA THR A 283 -7.06 4.42 1.38
C THR A 283 -8.00 5.46 0.76
N ALA A 284 -7.41 6.53 0.23
CA ALA A 284 -8.16 7.53 -0.52
C ALA A 284 -8.87 6.93 -1.76
N THR A 285 -8.25 5.95 -2.42
CA THR A 285 -8.84 5.24 -3.55
C THR A 285 -10.03 4.39 -3.12
N ASP A 286 -9.95 3.70 -1.97
CA ASP A 286 -11.09 2.93 -1.43
C ASP A 286 -12.26 3.85 -1.11
N PHE A 287 -12.00 5.01 -0.52
CA PHE A 287 -13.02 6.01 -0.23
C PHE A 287 -13.70 6.52 -1.50
N LEU A 288 -12.95 6.89 -2.53
CA LEU A 288 -13.52 7.33 -3.82
C LEU A 288 -14.31 6.21 -4.51
N THR A 289 -13.84 4.97 -4.42
CA THR A 289 -14.54 3.80 -4.96
C THR A 289 -15.88 3.59 -4.25
N ALA A 290 -15.89 3.66 -2.92
CA ALA A 290 -17.11 3.56 -2.12
C ALA A 290 -18.08 4.72 -2.39
N LEU A 291 -17.55 5.94 -2.58
CA LEU A 291 -18.35 7.11 -2.90
C LEU A 291 -18.98 7.01 -4.30
N THR A 292 -18.21 6.53 -5.28
CA THR A 292 -18.70 6.26 -6.63
C THR A 292 -19.79 5.19 -6.61
N LEU A 293 -19.57 4.11 -5.87
CA LEU A 293 -20.55 3.04 -5.67
C LEU A 293 -21.87 3.59 -5.09
N LEU A 294 -21.77 4.39 -4.02
CA LEU A 294 -22.91 5.01 -3.35
C LEU A 294 -23.65 5.98 -4.28
N SER A 295 -22.93 6.87 -4.95
CA SER A 295 -23.52 7.88 -5.84
C SER A 295 -24.18 7.24 -7.05
N SER A 296 -23.55 6.21 -7.64
CA SER A 296 -24.11 5.43 -8.75
C SER A 296 -25.42 4.72 -8.33
N PHE A 297 -25.45 4.10 -7.14
CA PHE A 297 -26.66 3.49 -6.58
C PHE A 297 -27.78 4.52 -6.35
N LYS A 298 -27.45 5.69 -5.77
CA LYS A 298 -28.40 6.78 -5.50
C LYS A 298 -28.96 7.43 -6.76
N ALA A 299 -28.20 7.44 -7.85
CA ALA A 299 -28.64 7.96 -9.14
C ALA A 299 -29.69 7.04 -9.83
N GLY A 300 -29.74 5.76 -9.43
CA GLY A 300 -30.56 4.74 -10.10
C GLY A 300 -29.93 4.25 -11.42
N GLY A 301 -30.52 3.20 -12.01
CA GLY A 301 -29.98 2.59 -13.23
C GLY A 301 -28.86 1.58 -12.95
N THR A 302 -27.88 1.48 -13.86
CA THR A 302 -26.78 0.51 -13.73
C THR A 302 -25.76 0.99 -12.71
N VAL A 303 -25.61 0.26 -11.62
CA VAL A 303 -24.63 0.57 -10.57
C VAL A 303 -23.23 0.12 -11.00
N SER A 304 -22.24 0.98 -10.85
CA SER A 304 -20.84 0.68 -11.16
C SER A 304 -19.89 1.55 -10.34
N CYS A 305 -18.70 1.02 -10.07
CA CYS A 305 -17.60 1.72 -9.42
C CYS A 305 -16.25 1.29 -10.01
N LYS A 306 -16.22 0.92 -11.29
CA LYS A 306 -14.99 0.61 -12.01
C LYS A 306 -14.10 1.85 -12.10
N LYS A 307 -12.82 1.67 -12.37
CA LYS A 307 -11.84 2.77 -12.48
C LYS A 307 -12.38 3.95 -13.32
N LYS A 308 -12.97 3.67 -14.49
CA LYS A 308 -13.55 4.71 -15.36
C LYS A 308 -14.68 5.50 -14.70
N ASP A 309 -15.49 4.85 -13.85
CA ASP A 309 -16.62 5.50 -13.18
C ASP A 309 -16.13 6.36 -12.01
N VAL A 310 -15.06 5.93 -11.34
CA VAL A 310 -14.40 6.75 -10.30
C VAL A 310 -13.78 8.00 -10.93
N LEU A 311 -13.18 7.89 -12.11
CA LEU A 311 -12.63 9.05 -12.83
C LEU A 311 -13.72 9.99 -13.36
N ALA A 312 -14.91 9.47 -13.64
CA ALA A 312 -16.08 10.27 -14.03
C ALA A 312 -16.86 10.86 -12.85
N LEU A 313 -16.44 10.64 -11.60
CA LEU A 313 -17.07 11.18 -10.42
C LEU A 313 -17.01 12.70 -10.44
N SER A 314 -18.17 13.39 -10.41
CA SER A 314 -18.20 14.84 -10.35
C SER A 314 -17.94 15.38 -8.95
N LEU A 315 -17.34 16.57 -8.85
CA LEU A 315 -17.13 17.27 -7.58
C LEU A 315 -18.44 17.53 -6.83
N LEU A 316 -19.53 17.77 -7.57
CA LEU A 316 -20.88 17.95 -6.99
C LEU A 316 -21.33 16.69 -6.22
N LEU A 317 -21.16 15.50 -6.81
CA LEU A 317 -21.53 14.24 -6.16
C LEU A 317 -20.59 13.93 -4.98
N TYR A 318 -19.30 14.24 -5.13
CA TYR A 318 -18.33 14.13 -4.04
C TYR A 318 -18.79 14.95 -2.82
N LYS A 319 -18.99 16.26 -3.00
CA LYS A 319 -19.44 17.17 -1.93
C LYS A 319 -20.78 16.75 -1.32
N LYS A 320 -21.68 16.18 -2.13
CA LYS A 320 -23.00 15.75 -1.67
C LYS A 320 -22.94 14.53 -0.74
N TYR A 321 -22.06 13.56 -1.01
CA TYR A 321 -22.12 12.26 -0.33
C TYR A 321 -20.91 11.95 0.57
N ALA A 322 -19.83 12.72 0.51
CA ALA A 322 -18.59 12.39 1.23
C ALA A 322 -18.79 12.33 2.75
N ASP A 323 -19.53 13.28 3.34
CA ASP A 323 -19.76 13.31 4.79
C ASP A 323 -20.64 12.15 5.26
N ASP A 324 -21.66 11.80 4.50
CA ASP A 324 -22.55 10.70 4.87
C ASP A 324 -21.84 9.35 4.70
N LEU A 325 -20.97 9.23 3.71
CA LEU A 325 -20.14 8.04 3.54
C LEU A 325 -19.13 7.88 4.70
N CYS A 326 -18.51 8.97 5.18
CA CYS A 326 -17.66 8.92 6.38
C CYS A 326 -18.42 8.36 7.60
N LYS A 327 -19.65 8.80 7.81
CA LYS A 327 -20.53 8.23 8.86
C LYS A 327 -20.85 6.77 8.59
N GLY A 328 -21.07 6.39 7.32
CA GLY A 328 -21.29 5.01 6.89
C GLY A 328 -20.11 4.10 7.26
N PHE A 329 -18.86 4.54 7.06
CA PHE A 329 -17.68 3.82 7.53
C PHE A 329 -17.65 3.67 9.06
N THR A 330 -18.01 4.72 9.79
CA THR A 330 -18.10 4.66 11.26
C THR A 330 -19.15 3.65 11.73
N VAL A 331 -20.28 3.52 11.03
CA VAL A 331 -21.31 2.51 11.34
C VAL A 331 -20.83 1.12 10.97
N ALA A 332 -20.14 0.96 9.84
CA ALA A 332 -19.52 -0.30 9.45
C ALA A 332 -18.50 -0.78 10.49
N GLU A 333 -17.67 0.13 11.01
CA GLU A 333 -16.74 -0.16 12.10
C GLU A 333 -17.46 -0.68 13.35
N LYS A 334 -18.55 -0.02 13.78
CA LYS A 334 -19.33 -0.46 14.93
C LYS A 334 -19.90 -1.87 14.73
N LEU A 335 -20.43 -2.15 13.52
CA LEU A 335 -20.90 -3.49 13.15
C LEU A 335 -19.81 -4.55 13.24
N LEU A 336 -18.60 -4.24 12.74
CA LEU A 336 -17.46 -5.15 12.78
C LEU A 336 -16.93 -5.37 14.20
N LYS A 337 -16.93 -4.34 15.05
CA LYS A 337 -16.60 -4.47 16.48
C LYS A 337 -17.61 -5.33 17.23
N GLU A 338 -18.92 -5.26 16.90
CA GLU A 338 -19.92 -6.20 17.40
C GLU A 338 -19.61 -7.65 16.98
N GLU A 339 -18.98 -7.84 15.83
CA GLU A 339 -18.51 -9.14 15.33
C GLU A 339 -17.08 -9.50 15.80
N ARG A 340 -16.53 -8.78 16.78
CA ARG A 340 -15.20 -8.99 17.39
C ARG A 340 -14.03 -8.79 16.41
N ILE A 341 -14.19 -7.94 15.42
CA ILE A 341 -13.10 -7.48 14.54
C ILE A 341 -12.70 -6.09 15.01
N PHE A 342 -11.53 -5.96 15.64
CA PHE A 342 -11.14 -4.76 16.38
C PHE A 342 -10.08 -3.93 15.65
N SER A 343 -9.27 -4.55 14.81
CA SER A 343 -8.17 -3.89 14.08
C SER A 343 -8.12 -4.29 12.62
N SER A 344 -7.42 -3.52 11.81
CA SER A 344 -7.14 -3.82 10.41
C SER A 344 -6.39 -5.16 10.22
N ARG A 345 -5.62 -5.58 11.22
CA ARG A 345 -4.92 -6.89 11.23
C ARG A 345 -5.88 -8.08 11.30
N ASP A 346 -7.00 -7.90 12.00
CA ASP A 346 -8.01 -8.95 12.19
C ASP A 346 -9.07 -8.93 11.10
N LEU A 347 -9.13 -7.85 10.32
CA LEU A 347 -10.09 -7.70 9.25
C LEU A 347 -9.87 -8.76 8.16
N PRO A 348 -10.86 -9.62 7.86
CA PRO A 348 -10.75 -10.65 6.84
C PRO A 348 -10.42 -10.09 5.46
N TYR A 349 -11.22 -9.13 4.97
CA TYR A 349 -11.02 -8.42 3.71
C TYR A 349 -11.19 -6.91 3.91
N SER A 350 -10.13 -6.14 3.71
CA SER A 350 -10.22 -4.67 3.68
C SER A 350 -11.10 -4.19 2.53
N THR A 351 -11.09 -4.89 1.41
CA THR A 351 -11.89 -4.59 0.21
C THR A 351 -13.40 -4.69 0.48
N GLN A 352 -13.85 -5.52 1.43
CA GLN A 352 -15.26 -5.63 1.78
C GLN A 352 -15.79 -4.44 2.59
N LEU A 353 -14.90 -3.61 3.15
CA LEU A 353 -15.30 -2.33 3.78
C LEU A 353 -15.97 -1.39 2.79
N ILE A 354 -15.58 -1.41 1.51
CA ILE A 354 -16.10 -0.53 0.46
C ILE A 354 -17.62 -0.70 0.30
N PRO A 355 -18.14 -1.89 -0.08
CA PRO A 355 -19.58 -2.09 -0.18
C PRO A 355 -20.28 -2.03 1.19
N LEU A 356 -19.64 -2.47 2.29
CA LEU A 356 -20.24 -2.41 3.62
C LEU A 356 -20.52 -0.96 4.05
N ALA A 357 -19.57 -0.05 3.86
CA ALA A 357 -19.76 1.37 4.21
C ALA A 357 -20.86 2.01 3.34
N ALA A 358 -20.89 1.73 2.04
CA ALA A 358 -21.93 2.23 1.14
C ALA A 358 -23.32 1.69 1.52
N ILE A 359 -23.45 0.40 1.85
CA ILE A 359 -24.69 -0.22 2.35
C ILE A 359 -25.11 0.43 3.67
N CYS A 360 -24.19 0.59 4.62
CA CYS A 360 -24.48 1.26 5.88
C CYS A 360 -24.97 2.69 5.67
N THR A 361 -24.38 3.46 4.75
CA THR A 361 -24.82 4.81 4.43
C THR A 361 -26.27 4.83 3.93
N VAL A 362 -26.62 3.95 2.99
CA VAL A 362 -28.00 3.85 2.48
C VAL A 362 -29.01 3.48 3.57
N LEU A 363 -28.62 2.55 4.45
CA LEU A 363 -29.51 2.08 5.53
C LEU A 363 -29.61 3.10 6.68
N MET A 364 -28.60 3.96 6.88
CA MET A 364 -28.66 5.08 7.84
C MET A 364 -29.69 6.13 7.42
N ASP A 365 -29.73 6.50 6.15
CA ASP A 365 -30.66 7.52 5.63
C ASP A 365 -32.13 7.16 5.93
N SER A 366 -32.43 5.87 6.00
CA SER A 366 -33.75 5.35 6.34
C SER A 366 -33.90 4.93 7.81
N ASN A 367 -32.89 5.17 8.65
CA ASN A 367 -32.77 4.68 10.04
C ASN A 367 -32.90 3.14 10.21
N LYS A 368 -32.85 2.39 9.11
CA LYS A 368 -33.07 0.93 9.12
C LYS A 368 -31.90 0.16 9.72
N ILE A 369 -30.66 0.66 9.60
CA ILE A 369 -29.44 -0.01 10.10
C ILE A 369 -29.49 -0.28 11.61
N TYR A 370 -30.28 0.46 12.37
CA TYR A 370 -30.40 0.31 13.82
C TYR A 370 -31.35 -0.82 14.24
N THR A 371 -32.08 -1.43 13.29
CA THR A 371 -32.95 -2.56 13.55
C THR A 371 -32.16 -3.88 13.60
N THR A 372 -32.35 -4.65 14.67
CA THR A 372 -31.63 -5.94 14.88
C THR A 372 -31.76 -6.88 13.71
N THR A 373 -32.94 -7.03 13.12
CA THR A 373 -33.19 -7.90 11.96
C THR A 373 -32.34 -7.49 10.77
N ILE A 374 -32.25 -6.18 10.48
CA ILE A 374 -31.47 -5.66 9.35
C ILE A 374 -29.97 -5.82 9.62
N LYS A 375 -29.52 -5.48 10.83
CA LYS A 375 -28.13 -5.74 11.23
C LYS A 375 -27.75 -7.22 11.02
N ASN A 376 -28.59 -8.15 11.47
CA ASN A 376 -28.32 -9.58 11.32
C ASN A 376 -28.24 -10.01 9.85
N LYS A 377 -29.09 -9.47 8.98
CA LYS A 377 -29.02 -9.72 7.52
C LYS A 377 -27.71 -9.17 6.93
N VAL A 378 -27.31 -7.95 7.29
CA VAL A 378 -26.03 -7.37 6.83
C VAL A 378 -24.84 -8.19 7.32
N LYS A 379 -24.87 -8.66 8.57
CA LYS A 379 -23.84 -9.56 9.13
C LYS A 379 -23.80 -10.91 8.41
N GLN A 380 -24.96 -11.48 8.09
CA GLN A 380 -25.07 -12.71 7.31
C GLN A 380 -24.44 -12.57 5.91
N TRP A 381 -24.74 -11.48 5.20
CA TRP A 381 -24.10 -11.18 3.92
C TRP A 381 -22.57 -11.02 4.09
N TYR A 382 -22.12 -10.29 5.11
CA TYR A 382 -20.72 -10.07 5.40
C TYR A 382 -19.97 -11.41 5.60
N TRP A 383 -20.48 -12.25 6.49
CA TRP A 383 -19.88 -13.56 6.77
C TRP A 383 -19.92 -14.52 5.59
N SER A 384 -20.96 -14.47 4.77
CA SER A 384 -21.03 -15.25 3.54
C SER A 384 -19.91 -14.85 2.57
N GLY A 385 -19.58 -13.57 2.48
CA GLY A 385 -18.46 -13.07 1.71
C GLY A 385 -17.10 -13.53 2.24
N VAL A 386 -16.92 -13.51 3.56
CA VAL A 386 -15.68 -13.93 4.23
C VAL A 386 -15.44 -15.42 4.05
N PHE A 387 -16.40 -16.28 4.42
CA PHE A 387 -16.22 -17.73 4.39
C PHE A 387 -16.37 -18.32 2.98
N GLY A 388 -17.06 -17.65 2.08
CA GLY A 388 -17.04 -17.97 0.66
C GLY A 388 -15.77 -17.54 -0.06
N GLU A 389 -14.85 -16.85 0.61
CA GLU A 389 -13.58 -16.30 0.07
C GLU A 389 -13.81 -15.44 -1.20
N LEU A 390 -14.87 -14.60 -1.21
CA LEU A 390 -15.39 -13.96 -2.41
C LEU A 390 -14.79 -12.57 -2.72
N TYR A 391 -13.89 -12.03 -1.88
CA TYR A 391 -13.33 -10.68 -2.01
C TYR A 391 -11.80 -10.65 -2.23
N GLY A 392 -11.24 -11.75 -2.72
CA GLY A 392 -9.79 -11.89 -2.91
C GLY A 392 -9.23 -11.33 -4.22
N ALA A 393 -10.06 -10.97 -5.21
CA ALA A 393 -9.65 -10.49 -6.54
C ALA A 393 -10.62 -9.42 -7.05
N ALA A 394 -10.57 -9.03 -8.34
CA ALA A 394 -11.39 -7.97 -8.96
C ALA A 394 -12.84 -7.91 -8.44
N ASN A 395 -13.14 -6.88 -7.64
CA ASN A 395 -14.33 -6.86 -6.79
C ASN A 395 -15.41 -5.87 -7.23
N GLU A 396 -15.13 -4.97 -8.19
CA GLU A 396 -16.01 -3.84 -8.52
C GLU A 396 -17.41 -4.29 -8.97
N THR A 397 -17.49 -5.39 -9.76
CA THR A 397 -18.77 -5.97 -10.17
C THR A 397 -19.51 -6.57 -8.98
N ARG A 398 -18.80 -7.17 -8.02
CA ARG A 398 -19.39 -7.70 -6.79
C ARG A 398 -19.92 -6.57 -5.91
N TYR A 399 -19.18 -5.49 -5.74
CA TYR A 399 -19.63 -4.32 -4.97
C TYR A 399 -20.94 -3.75 -5.51
N ALA A 400 -21.05 -3.61 -6.85
CA ALA A 400 -22.25 -3.12 -7.51
C ALA A 400 -23.47 -4.05 -7.29
N ASN A 401 -23.24 -5.36 -7.37
CA ASN A 401 -24.28 -6.35 -7.07
C ASN A 401 -24.67 -6.32 -5.59
N ASP A 402 -23.68 -6.24 -4.69
CA ASP A 402 -23.91 -6.28 -3.24
C ASP A 402 -24.76 -5.11 -2.77
N ILE A 403 -24.40 -3.86 -3.10
CA ILE A 403 -25.21 -2.72 -2.65
C ILE A 403 -26.66 -2.83 -3.17
N THR A 404 -26.84 -3.23 -4.42
CA THR A 404 -28.17 -3.34 -5.03
C THR A 404 -28.99 -4.47 -4.40
N GLN A 405 -28.39 -5.66 -4.28
CA GLN A 405 -29.10 -6.85 -3.85
C GLN A 405 -29.30 -6.89 -2.33
N VAL A 406 -28.29 -6.45 -1.55
CA VAL A 406 -28.40 -6.41 -0.09
C VAL A 406 -29.48 -5.39 0.33
N ILE A 407 -29.46 -4.19 -0.25
CA ILE A 407 -30.48 -3.19 0.08
C ILE A 407 -31.87 -3.72 -0.25
N LYS A 408 -32.09 -4.28 -1.45
CA LYS A 408 -33.36 -4.87 -1.84
C LYS A 408 -33.78 -6.01 -0.89
N TRP A 409 -32.86 -6.91 -0.56
CA TRP A 409 -33.14 -8.03 0.34
C TRP A 409 -33.51 -7.61 1.77
N VAL A 410 -32.82 -6.62 2.33
CA VAL A 410 -33.09 -6.14 3.69
C VAL A 410 -34.35 -5.29 3.78
N THR A 411 -34.71 -4.56 2.70
CA THR A 411 -35.89 -3.69 2.68
C THR A 411 -37.17 -4.41 2.27
N ASP A 412 -37.11 -5.21 1.22
CA ASP A 412 -38.29 -5.80 0.57
C ASP A 412 -38.44 -7.29 0.90
N GLY A 413 -37.41 -7.92 1.45
CA GLY A 413 -37.40 -9.34 1.82
C GLY A 413 -37.32 -10.31 0.63
N VAL A 414 -37.11 -9.80 -0.58
CA VAL A 414 -37.09 -10.57 -1.83
C VAL A 414 -35.66 -10.96 -2.18
N ASP A 415 -35.48 -12.16 -2.70
CA ASP A 415 -34.23 -12.72 -3.25
C ASP A 415 -32.97 -12.56 -2.39
N LEU A 416 -32.30 -13.63 -2.11
CA LEU A 416 -31.00 -13.62 -1.43
C LEU A 416 -29.93 -12.96 -2.33
N PRO A 417 -29.07 -12.11 -1.77
CA PRO A 417 -27.93 -11.57 -2.49
C PRO A 417 -27.02 -12.66 -3.06
N LYS A 418 -26.44 -12.39 -4.24
CA LYS A 418 -25.56 -13.34 -4.91
C LYS A 418 -24.38 -13.78 -4.02
N THR A 419 -23.84 -12.90 -3.21
CA THR A 419 -22.79 -13.22 -2.23
C THR A 419 -23.23 -14.29 -1.22
N ILE A 420 -24.52 -14.37 -0.87
CA ILE A 420 -25.05 -15.43 -0.01
C ILE A 420 -25.34 -16.71 -0.82
N THR A 421 -25.83 -16.60 -2.05
CA THR A 421 -26.11 -17.78 -2.89
C THR A 421 -24.85 -18.43 -3.43
N ASP A 422 -23.81 -17.67 -3.70
CA ASP A 422 -22.49 -18.14 -4.14
C ASP A 422 -21.64 -18.70 -2.98
N PHE A 423 -22.11 -18.59 -1.73
CA PHE A 423 -21.38 -19.13 -0.58
C PHE A 423 -21.16 -20.63 -0.74
N PHE A 424 -19.90 -21.01 -0.66
CA PHE A 424 -19.47 -22.40 -0.60
C PHE A 424 -18.26 -22.51 0.34
N PHE A 425 -18.32 -23.46 1.29
CA PHE A 425 -17.20 -23.75 2.19
C PHE A 425 -16.93 -25.24 2.20
N ASN A 426 -15.76 -25.66 1.72
CA ASN A 426 -15.33 -27.06 1.81
C ASN A 426 -14.88 -27.36 3.26
N PRO A 427 -15.44 -28.37 3.96
CA PRO A 427 -15.04 -28.70 5.32
C PRO A 427 -13.54 -28.97 5.49
N THR A 428 -12.86 -29.56 4.48
CA THR A 428 -11.41 -29.83 4.52
C THR A 428 -10.57 -28.53 4.53
N ARG A 429 -11.17 -27.39 4.14
CA ARG A 429 -10.53 -26.07 4.24
C ARG A 429 -10.05 -25.77 5.66
N LEU A 430 -10.73 -26.27 6.70
CA LEU A 430 -10.32 -26.08 8.09
C LEU A 430 -8.88 -26.57 8.35
N LEU A 431 -8.42 -27.64 7.70
CA LEU A 431 -7.07 -28.17 7.87
C LEU A 431 -6.02 -27.33 7.14
N SER A 432 -6.38 -26.66 6.05
CA SER A 432 -5.47 -25.80 5.28
C SER A 432 -5.36 -24.37 5.82
N LEU A 433 -6.24 -23.96 6.74
CA LEU A 433 -6.18 -22.67 7.43
C LEU A 433 -5.10 -22.69 8.52
N GLN A 434 -3.85 -22.34 8.16
CA GLN A 434 -2.70 -22.45 9.05
C GLN A 434 -2.12 -21.10 9.48
N SER A 435 -2.42 -20.01 8.79
CA SER A 435 -1.86 -18.69 9.06
C SER A 435 -2.90 -17.58 9.11
N ARG A 436 -2.57 -16.48 9.81
CA ARG A 436 -3.41 -15.28 9.92
C ARG A 436 -3.62 -14.51 8.61
N GLN A 437 -3.01 -14.92 7.50
CA GLN A 437 -3.16 -14.24 6.22
C GLN A 437 -4.48 -14.58 5.50
N SER A 438 -5.08 -15.73 5.80
CA SER A 438 -6.35 -16.12 5.21
C SER A 438 -7.54 -15.39 5.85
N ALA A 439 -8.46 -14.91 5.02
CA ALA A 439 -9.70 -14.28 5.47
C ALA A 439 -10.57 -15.24 6.31
N ALA A 440 -10.73 -16.47 5.87
CA ALA A 440 -11.47 -17.48 6.61
C ALA A 440 -10.84 -17.81 7.98
N TYR A 441 -9.50 -17.78 8.08
CA TYR A 441 -8.81 -17.94 9.35
C TYR A 441 -9.16 -16.80 10.33
N LYS A 442 -9.07 -15.54 9.87
CA LYS A 442 -9.45 -14.38 10.67
C LYS A 442 -10.92 -14.40 11.07
N GLY A 443 -11.79 -14.84 10.14
CA GLY A 443 -13.21 -15.01 10.41
C GLY A 443 -13.49 -16.01 11.52
N ILE A 444 -12.84 -17.17 11.53
CA ILE A 444 -13.01 -18.18 12.59
C ILE A 444 -12.52 -17.62 13.94
N MET A 445 -11.39 -16.92 13.97
CA MET A 445 -10.90 -16.28 15.21
C MET A 445 -11.91 -15.25 15.75
N ALA A 446 -12.49 -14.43 14.89
CA ALA A 446 -13.54 -13.49 15.28
C ALA A 446 -14.80 -14.22 15.83
N LEU A 447 -15.21 -15.32 15.21
CA LEU A 447 -16.34 -16.12 15.71
C LEU A 447 -16.05 -16.77 17.07
N ILE A 448 -14.81 -17.23 17.33
CA ILE A 448 -14.41 -17.74 18.65
C ILE A 448 -14.51 -16.62 19.68
N LEU A 449 -13.97 -15.43 19.38
CA LEU A 449 -14.09 -14.27 20.29
C LEU A 449 -15.56 -13.87 20.50
N LYS A 450 -16.41 -13.96 19.49
CA LYS A 450 -17.85 -13.68 19.56
C LYS A 450 -18.60 -14.66 20.44
N ASN A 451 -18.09 -15.88 20.59
CA ASN A 451 -18.63 -16.89 21.53
C ASN A 451 -18.24 -16.61 22.99
N HIS A 452 -17.89 -15.35 23.32
CA HIS A 452 -17.46 -14.93 24.66
C HIS A 452 -16.24 -15.70 25.19
N ALA A 453 -15.27 -15.97 24.29
CA ALA A 453 -14.04 -16.68 24.64
C ALA A 453 -13.37 -16.03 25.85
N ARG A 454 -12.98 -16.84 26.84
CA ARG A 454 -12.35 -16.41 28.09
C ARG A 454 -10.91 -16.86 28.17
N ASP A 455 -10.06 -16.00 28.70
CA ASP A 455 -8.67 -16.37 28.97
C ASP A 455 -8.59 -17.53 29.97
N PHE A 456 -7.68 -18.46 29.74
CA PHE A 456 -7.60 -19.70 30.53
C PHE A 456 -7.13 -19.50 31.98
N ILE A 457 -6.44 -18.41 32.27
CA ILE A 457 -5.95 -18.12 33.64
C ILE A 457 -6.84 -17.05 34.31
N SER A 458 -6.99 -15.91 33.66
CA SER A 458 -7.73 -14.80 34.25
C SER A 458 -9.25 -14.98 34.24
N GLY A 459 -9.77 -15.85 33.35
CA GLY A 459 -11.20 -16.01 33.09
C GLY A 459 -11.88 -14.77 32.52
N SER A 460 -11.09 -13.74 32.19
CA SER A 460 -11.62 -12.50 31.61
C SER A 460 -12.11 -12.77 30.19
N GLU A 461 -13.26 -12.19 29.83
CA GLU A 461 -13.74 -12.23 28.45
C GLU A 461 -12.78 -11.46 27.54
N MET A 462 -12.46 -12.03 26.40
CA MET A 462 -11.59 -11.41 25.41
C MET A 462 -12.40 -10.42 24.55
N ASP A 463 -12.83 -9.33 25.18
CA ASP A 463 -13.55 -8.22 24.55
C ASP A 463 -12.59 -7.15 24.00
N PHE A 464 -13.15 -6.02 23.56
CA PHE A 464 -12.34 -4.90 23.03
C PHE A 464 -11.39 -4.31 24.10
N SER A 465 -11.81 -4.26 25.34
CA SER A 465 -10.98 -3.72 26.42
C SER A 465 -9.76 -4.60 26.68
N THR A 466 -9.98 -5.91 26.76
CA THR A 466 -8.91 -6.91 26.93
C THR A 466 -7.98 -6.91 25.70
N TYR A 467 -8.56 -6.85 24.49
CA TYR A 467 -7.79 -6.80 23.24
C TYR A 467 -6.86 -5.57 23.17
N SER A 468 -7.34 -4.40 23.63
CA SER A 468 -6.56 -3.15 23.61
C SER A 468 -5.49 -3.08 24.68
N ASN A 469 -5.71 -3.73 25.84
CA ASN A 469 -4.82 -3.67 27.00
C ASN A 469 -3.84 -4.84 27.08
N GLU A 470 -4.18 -5.98 26.52
CA GLU A 470 -3.39 -7.21 26.56
C GLU A 470 -3.02 -7.69 25.16
N ARG A 471 -1.78 -8.18 25.01
CA ARG A 471 -1.39 -8.82 23.77
C ARG A 471 -2.08 -10.18 23.66
N ILE A 472 -2.88 -10.37 22.60
CA ILE A 472 -3.51 -11.65 22.26
C ILE A 472 -2.55 -12.47 21.39
N ASP A 473 -2.28 -13.70 21.84
CA ASP A 473 -1.52 -14.69 21.10
C ASP A 473 -2.43 -15.82 20.58
N ILE A 474 -1.97 -16.49 19.55
CA ILE A 474 -2.63 -17.72 19.07
C ILE A 474 -1.96 -18.92 19.67
N HIS A 475 -2.69 -19.59 20.53
CA HIS A 475 -2.27 -20.78 21.24
C HIS A 475 -2.59 -22.05 20.43
N HIS A 476 -1.67 -23.00 20.36
CA HIS A 476 -1.94 -24.36 19.92
C HIS A 476 -2.51 -25.14 21.10
N ILE A 477 -3.77 -25.53 21.02
CA ILE A 477 -4.53 -26.20 22.10
C ILE A 477 -3.83 -27.51 22.51
N PHE A 478 -3.47 -28.33 21.53
CA PHE A 478 -2.46 -29.36 21.68
C PHE A 478 -1.12 -28.76 21.26
N PRO A 479 -0.20 -28.50 22.18
CA PRO A 479 1.02 -27.78 21.92
C PRO A 479 1.89 -28.40 20.83
N LYS A 480 2.53 -27.55 20.03
CA LYS A 480 3.35 -27.97 18.87
C LYS A 480 4.39 -29.04 19.23
N ASP A 481 5.14 -28.84 20.31
CA ASP A 481 6.23 -29.73 20.69
C ASP A 481 5.68 -31.10 21.15
N TYR A 482 4.56 -31.12 21.86
CA TYR A 482 3.85 -32.33 22.20
C TYR A 482 3.38 -33.10 20.94
N CYS A 483 2.76 -32.39 19.98
CA CYS A 483 2.29 -33.03 18.74
C CYS A 483 3.44 -33.58 17.89
N ILE A 484 4.58 -32.88 17.83
CA ILE A 484 5.78 -33.36 17.13
C ILE A 484 6.35 -34.60 17.82
N GLY A 485 6.42 -34.60 19.14
CA GLY A 485 6.90 -35.76 19.93
C GLY A 485 6.11 -37.04 19.67
N LEU A 486 4.79 -36.90 19.52
CA LEU A 486 3.88 -38.02 19.22
C LEU A 486 3.69 -38.28 17.72
N LYS A 487 4.38 -37.52 16.83
CA LYS A 487 4.32 -37.64 15.38
C LYS A 487 2.91 -37.47 14.81
N TYR A 488 2.11 -36.61 15.41
CA TYR A 488 0.80 -36.27 14.86
C TYR A 488 0.92 -35.54 13.51
N ASP A 489 -0.10 -35.71 12.66
CA ASP A 489 -0.13 -35.08 11.34
C ASP A 489 -0.09 -33.54 11.46
N LYS A 490 0.90 -32.93 10.78
CA LYS A 490 1.09 -31.49 10.76
C LYS A 490 -0.10 -30.73 10.21
N SER A 491 -0.81 -31.28 9.22
CA SER A 491 -2.01 -30.66 8.65
C SER A 491 -3.10 -30.48 9.71
N LYS A 492 -3.18 -31.39 10.69
CA LYS A 492 -4.16 -31.32 11.79
C LYS A 492 -3.69 -30.42 12.91
N TRP A 493 -2.49 -30.67 13.49
CA TRP A 493 -2.07 -29.92 14.67
C TRP A 493 -1.69 -28.46 14.36
N ASN A 494 -1.31 -28.09 13.12
CA ASN A 494 -1.02 -26.71 12.75
C ASN A 494 -2.22 -25.98 12.13
N SER A 495 -3.37 -26.63 12.03
CA SER A 495 -4.60 -26.04 11.49
C SER A 495 -5.32 -25.13 12.48
N ILE A 496 -6.28 -24.35 11.98
CA ILE A 496 -7.19 -23.53 12.79
C ILE A 496 -7.95 -24.34 13.83
N VAL A 497 -8.20 -25.64 13.54
CA VAL A 497 -8.91 -26.55 14.45
C VAL A 497 -8.16 -26.72 15.77
N ASN A 498 -6.84 -26.66 15.75
CA ASN A 498 -6.00 -26.75 16.95
C ASN A 498 -5.51 -25.38 17.46
N LYS A 499 -6.15 -24.28 17.06
CA LYS A 499 -5.71 -22.92 17.43
C LYS A 499 -6.82 -22.12 18.08
N THR A 500 -6.47 -21.33 19.08
CA THR A 500 -7.41 -20.45 19.78
C THR A 500 -6.71 -19.18 20.27
N PRO A 501 -7.43 -18.03 20.34
CA PRO A 501 -6.88 -16.80 20.90
C PRO A 501 -6.90 -16.89 22.44
N ILE A 502 -5.80 -16.56 23.10
CA ILE A 502 -5.68 -16.35 24.54
C ILE A 502 -4.70 -15.21 24.82
N SER A 503 -4.58 -14.77 26.06
CA SER A 503 -3.58 -13.78 26.41
C SER A 503 -2.14 -14.30 26.22
N ALA A 504 -1.20 -13.42 25.90
CA ALA A 504 0.21 -13.79 25.78
C ALA A 504 0.81 -14.28 27.11
N SER A 505 0.26 -13.85 28.24
CA SER A 505 0.64 -14.31 29.57
C SER A 505 0.23 -15.77 29.78
N SER A 506 -1.02 -16.12 29.51
CA SER A 506 -1.53 -17.49 29.60
C SER A 506 -0.84 -18.43 28.63
N ASN A 507 -0.59 -17.99 27.39
CA ASN A 507 0.12 -18.80 26.39
C ASN A 507 1.55 -19.18 26.83
N ARG A 508 2.27 -18.25 27.47
CA ARG A 508 3.61 -18.54 28.04
C ARG A 508 3.58 -19.51 29.21
N GLU A 509 2.58 -19.40 30.08
CA GLU A 509 2.47 -20.27 31.25
C GLU A 509 2.14 -21.72 30.85
N ILE A 510 1.34 -21.92 29.83
CA ILE A 510 0.96 -23.26 29.31
C ILE A 510 2.22 -24.04 28.85
N GLY A 511 3.05 -23.45 28.04
CA GLY A 511 4.26 -24.11 27.52
C GLY A 511 3.98 -25.16 26.45
N GLY A 512 4.89 -26.17 26.34
CA GLY A 512 4.88 -27.20 25.26
C GLY A 512 4.48 -28.62 25.71
N VAL A 513 3.88 -28.77 26.89
CA VAL A 513 3.53 -30.07 27.52
C VAL A 513 2.14 -30.59 27.07
N ALA A 514 1.79 -31.82 27.47
CA ALA A 514 0.47 -32.39 27.18
C ALA A 514 -0.68 -31.49 27.69
N PRO A 515 -1.86 -31.51 27.04
CA PRO A 515 -3.03 -30.76 27.52
C PRO A 515 -3.44 -31.10 28.95
N SER A 516 -3.44 -32.36 29.33
CA SER A 516 -3.71 -32.80 30.72
C SER A 516 -2.74 -32.16 31.72
N ASP A 517 -1.44 -32.13 31.38
CA ASP A 517 -0.38 -31.58 32.25
C ASP A 517 -0.50 -30.04 32.38
N TYR A 518 -0.74 -29.32 31.28
CA TYR A 518 -0.85 -27.86 31.41
C TYR A 518 -2.12 -27.42 32.12
N LEU A 519 -3.24 -28.15 31.97
CA LEU A 519 -4.46 -27.86 32.72
C LEU A 519 -4.22 -28.04 34.22
N GLU A 520 -3.61 -29.15 34.65
CA GLU A 520 -3.22 -29.38 36.03
C GLU A 520 -2.26 -28.30 36.56
N LYS A 521 -1.31 -27.88 35.74
CA LYS A 521 -0.38 -26.78 36.07
C LYS A 521 -1.09 -25.46 36.30
N LEU A 522 -2.05 -25.09 35.45
CA LEU A 522 -2.85 -23.86 35.57
C LEU A 522 -3.70 -23.88 36.83
N GLU A 523 -4.28 -25.03 37.21
CA GLU A 523 -5.04 -25.21 38.45
C GLU A 523 -4.15 -25.01 39.70
N LYS A 524 -2.97 -25.64 39.71
CA LYS A 524 -2.04 -25.58 40.85
C LYS A 524 -1.38 -24.22 41.02
N LYS A 525 -0.89 -23.63 39.91
CA LYS A 525 -0.14 -22.35 39.98
C LYS A 525 -1.05 -21.13 39.84
N GLY A 526 -2.09 -21.19 39.00
CA GLY A 526 -2.95 -20.08 38.69
C GLY A 526 -4.07 -19.86 39.66
N SER A 527 -4.23 -20.74 40.68
CA SER A 527 -5.36 -20.73 41.64
C SER A 527 -6.74 -20.74 40.93
N VAL A 528 -6.83 -21.35 39.75
CA VAL A 528 -8.08 -21.50 38.99
C VAL A 528 -8.75 -22.80 39.42
N LEU A 529 -10.02 -22.74 39.77
CA LEU A 529 -10.75 -23.98 40.08
C LEU A 529 -10.92 -24.84 38.81
N PRO A 530 -10.83 -26.19 38.92
CA PRO A 530 -11.03 -27.09 37.79
C PRO A 530 -12.33 -26.85 37.02
N THR A 531 -13.41 -26.57 37.76
CA THR A 531 -14.74 -26.24 37.17
C THR A 531 -14.73 -24.98 36.35
N ASP A 532 -14.02 -23.95 36.85
CA ASP A 532 -13.94 -22.67 36.16
C ASP A 532 -13.07 -22.77 34.89
N LEU A 533 -11.91 -23.44 35.00
CA LEU A 533 -11.03 -23.68 33.86
C LEU A 533 -11.72 -24.49 32.75
N ASN A 534 -12.50 -25.52 33.11
CA ASN A 534 -13.31 -26.25 32.17
C ASN A 534 -14.32 -25.33 31.46
N GLY A 535 -15.00 -24.46 32.21
CA GLY A 535 -15.91 -23.47 31.64
C GLY A 535 -15.21 -22.48 30.70
N TYR A 536 -13.99 -22.01 31.05
CA TYR A 536 -13.23 -21.11 30.17
C TYR A 536 -12.83 -21.80 28.85
N VAL A 537 -12.34 -23.03 28.93
CA VAL A 537 -11.96 -23.86 27.78
C VAL A 537 -13.17 -24.09 26.85
N GLU A 538 -14.35 -24.36 27.40
CA GLU A 538 -15.58 -24.59 26.62
C GLU A 538 -16.04 -23.35 25.84
N THR A 539 -15.75 -22.13 26.31
CA THR A 539 -16.05 -20.92 25.55
C THR A 539 -15.31 -20.82 24.22
N HIS A 540 -14.25 -21.60 24.03
CA HIS A 540 -13.49 -21.73 22.78
C HIS A 540 -13.93 -22.89 21.89
N TRP A 541 -15.11 -23.46 22.15
CA TRP A 541 -15.63 -24.67 21.50
C TRP A 541 -14.72 -25.90 21.69
N ILE A 542 -14.05 -26.00 22.82
CA ILE A 542 -13.17 -27.10 23.19
C ILE A 542 -13.89 -27.97 24.23
N ASP A 543 -13.96 -29.28 23.99
CA ASP A 543 -14.42 -30.23 25.01
C ASP A 543 -13.29 -30.45 26.02
N HIS A 544 -13.53 -30.05 27.26
CA HIS A 544 -12.54 -30.15 28.33
C HIS A 544 -12.18 -31.61 28.69
N THR A 545 -13.10 -32.56 28.47
CA THR A 545 -12.83 -33.98 28.78
C THR A 545 -11.82 -34.56 27.81
N MET A 546 -11.93 -34.24 26.52
CA MET A 546 -10.96 -34.65 25.50
C MET A 546 -9.57 -34.05 25.75
N LEU A 547 -9.51 -32.82 26.26
CA LEU A 547 -8.25 -32.18 26.63
C LEU A 547 -7.61 -32.86 27.85
N ARG A 548 -8.40 -33.14 28.89
CA ARG A 548 -7.91 -33.82 30.11
C ARG A 548 -7.43 -35.23 29.87
N ASN A 549 -7.94 -35.89 28.83
CA ASN A 549 -7.57 -37.25 28.45
C ASN A 549 -6.55 -37.29 27.29
N ASP A 550 -6.06 -36.15 26.81
CA ASP A 550 -5.14 -36.00 25.68
C ASP A 550 -5.67 -36.67 24.38
N GLU A 551 -6.97 -36.64 24.15
CA GLU A 551 -7.66 -37.30 23.04
C GLU A 551 -7.59 -36.47 21.75
N PHE A 552 -6.39 -36.31 21.17
CA PHE A 552 -6.16 -35.43 20.02
C PHE A 552 -7.07 -35.70 18.82
N GLN A 553 -7.24 -36.96 18.43
CA GLN A 553 -8.03 -37.30 17.23
C GLN A 553 -9.53 -37.02 17.43
N ASN A 554 -10.08 -37.32 18.60
CA ASN A 554 -11.48 -37.03 18.93
C ASN A 554 -11.70 -35.52 19.04
N PHE A 555 -10.75 -34.79 19.65
CA PHE A 555 -10.78 -33.35 19.74
C PHE A 555 -10.80 -32.67 18.35
N ILE A 556 -9.95 -33.09 17.40
CA ILE A 556 -9.92 -32.53 16.04
C ILE A 556 -11.28 -32.67 15.35
N ILE A 557 -11.92 -33.83 15.46
CA ILE A 557 -13.26 -34.09 14.85
C ILE A 557 -14.33 -33.26 15.54
N ASP A 558 -14.40 -33.28 16.88
CA ASP A 558 -15.42 -32.56 17.64
C ASP A 558 -15.32 -31.04 17.41
N ARG A 559 -14.12 -30.50 17.51
CA ARG A 559 -13.94 -29.06 17.32
C ARG A 559 -14.19 -28.62 15.89
N ALA A 560 -13.81 -29.43 14.88
CA ALA A 560 -14.14 -29.15 13.49
C ALA A 560 -15.67 -29.07 13.28
N LYS A 561 -16.46 -29.98 13.86
CA LYS A 561 -17.94 -29.94 13.84
C LYS A 561 -18.46 -28.61 14.45
N LYS A 562 -17.94 -28.21 15.60
CA LYS A 562 -18.34 -26.98 16.29
C LYS A 562 -18.00 -25.72 15.46
N LEU A 563 -16.81 -25.69 14.85
CA LEU A 563 -16.40 -24.59 13.96
C LEU A 563 -17.28 -24.50 12.70
N LEU A 564 -17.61 -25.64 12.06
CA LEU A 564 -18.51 -25.65 10.91
C LEU A 564 -19.92 -25.16 11.29
N ARG A 565 -20.46 -25.56 12.45
CA ARG A 565 -21.74 -25.04 12.95
C ARG A 565 -21.70 -23.53 13.18
N ALA A 566 -20.61 -23.00 13.71
CA ALA A 566 -20.45 -21.55 13.89
C ALA A 566 -20.45 -20.80 12.55
N ILE A 567 -19.78 -21.34 11.53
CA ILE A 567 -19.81 -20.77 10.17
C ILE A 567 -21.24 -20.84 9.60
N GLU A 568 -21.96 -21.95 9.76
CA GLU A 568 -23.35 -22.09 9.32
C GLU A 568 -24.27 -21.08 10.00
N GLN A 569 -24.11 -20.87 11.30
CA GLN A 569 -24.87 -19.86 12.05
C GLN A 569 -24.58 -18.43 11.58
N ALA A 570 -23.30 -18.11 11.32
CA ALA A 570 -22.91 -16.79 10.88
C ALA A 570 -23.38 -16.48 9.44
N THR A 571 -23.36 -17.47 8.55
CA THR A 571 -23.74 -17.33 7.15
C THR A 571 -25.22 -17.62 6.88
N GLY A 572 -25.91 -18.29 7.81
CA GLY A 572 -27.27 -18.80 7.60
C GLY A 572 -27.37 -19.83 6.47
N ARG A 573 -26.26 -20.50 6.13
CA ARG A 573 -26.16 -21.46 5.03
C ARG A 573 -25.62 -22.79 5.54
N THR A 574 -26.22 -23.89 5.11
CA THR A 574 -25.74 -25.24 5.44
C THR A 574 -24.48 -25.58 4.64
N ILE A 575 -23.47 -26.09 5.30
CA ILE A 575 -22.26 -26.61 4.68
C ILE A 575 -22.50 -28.07 4.28
N THR A 576 -22.30 -28.39 3.01
CA THR A 576 -22.45 -29.73 2.45
C THR A 576 -21.15 -30.53 2.48
N GLY A 577 -21.23 -31.84 2.27
CA GLY A 577 -20.04 -32.69 2.16
C GLY A 577 -19.32 -33.01 3.47
N LYS A 578 -19.94 -32.78 4.63
CA LYS A 578 -19.38 -33.07 5.97
C LYS A 578 -19.10 -34.57 6.21
N ASP A 579 -19.72 -35.43 5.46
CA ASP A 579 -19.58 -36.90 5.51
C ASP A 579 -18.97 -37.50 4.23
N SER A 580 -18.44 -36.66 3.34
CA SER A 580 -17.77 -37.12 2.12
C SER A 580 -16.52 -37.96 2.44
N ASP A 581 -16.14 -38.84 1.51
CA ASP A 581 -14.92 -39.68 1.63
C ASP A 581 -13.68 -38.83 1.86
N GLU A 582 -13.59 -37.68 1.19
CA GLU A 582 -12.50 -36.71 1.36
C GLU A 582 -12.42 -36.22 2.82
N VAL A 583 -13.55 -35.84 3.42
CA VAL A 583 -13.63 -35.39 4.81
C VAL A 583 -13.29 -36.52 5.77
N GLN A 584 -13.83 -37.71 5.56
CA GLN A 584 -13.54 -38.85 6.42
C GLN A 584 -12.04 -39.24 6.38
N GLN A 585 -11.43 -39.22 5.20
CA GLN A 585 -10.02 -39.47 5.04
C GLN A 585 -9.16 -38.35 5.73
N ALA A 586 -9.51 -37.11 5.52
CA ALA A 586 -8.77 -35.98 6.05
C ALA A 586 -8.85 -35.85 7.58
N PHE A 587 -10.03 -36.03 8.16
CA PHE A 587 -10.27 -35.88 9.61
C PHE A 587 -10.20 -37.21 10.37
N GLY A 588 -10.39 -38.33 9.71
CA GLY A 588 -10.49 -39.66 10.34
C GLY A 588 -11.91 -40.00 10.80
N GLY A 589 -12.92 -39.25 10.33
CA GLY A 589 -14.33 -39.48 10.61
C GLY A 589 -15.22 -38.35 10.04
N PRO A 590 -16.55 -38.54 9.99
CA PRO A 590 -17.50 -37.56 9.48
C PRO A 590 -17.64 -36.36 10.42
N LEU A 591 -18.01 -35.20 9.84
CA LEU A 591 -18.18 -33.91 10.55
C LEU A 591 -19.66 -33.48 10.67
N ASN A 592 -20.61 -34.40 10.55
CA ASN A 592 -22.05 -34.16 10.73
C ASN A 592 -22.40 -33.77 12.18
#